data_8eefa84db2bac8dd507e2dde80fcbdaa
#
_entry.id   8eefa84db2bac8dd507e2dde80fcbdaa
#
_cell.length_a   1.000
_cell.length_b   1.000
_cell.length_c   1.000
_cell.angle_alpha   90.00
_cell.angle_beta   90.00
_cell.angle_gamma   90.00
#
_symmetry.space_group_name_H-M   'P 1'
#
loop_
_entity.id
_entity.type
_entity.pdbx_description
1 polymer ?
#
loop_
_entity_poly.entity_id
_entity_poly.type
_entity_poly.pdbx_seq_one_letter_code
_entity_poly.pdbx_strand_id
1 'polypeptide(L)'
;MTESELRSELANLSAPLRARLDRSGFDGERLVALAAPLFARARGEATLDREARNRVSGLVELPRPEDVGELPSPGTEVYERLASIGRHALGRGEVALCVLAGGMATRMGGVVKALVEAFDGRTFLDLRLAENATLSRSAGTPMPLWLMTSEATDAPIRHALGSRGAPAHVACFTQDLGLRLTREGRLFRGEDGEPSTYAPGHGDLPDALRRSGLLSSFVDRGGKHVWIANLDNLGATVDEALLGHFLERPEDVLVEVAPKMAGDRGGIPAWANAEDDDGRVARRLQVL
;
A
#
# COMPACT_ATOMS: atom_id res chain seq x y z
N MET A 1 26.01 19.13 -5.26
CA MET A 1 24.82 19.45 -4.45
C MET A 1 25.12 19.19 -2.99
N THR A 2 24.72 20.10 -2.13
CA THR A 2 24.81 20.00 -0.68
C THR A 2 23.40 19.93 -0.08
N GLU A 3 23.31 19.53 1.18
CA GLU A 3 22.04 19.54 1.91
C GLU A 3 21.43 20.96 1.96
N SER A 4 22.25 21.98 2.21
CA SER A 4 21.81 23.39 2.26
C SER A 4 21.23 23.88 0.92
N GLU A 5 21.81 23.45 -0.20
CA GLU A 5 21.30 23.79 -1.53
C GLU A 5 19.95 23.13 -1.81
N LEU A 6 19.74 21.84 -1.43
CA LEU A 6 18.44 21.20 -1.57
C LEU A 6 17.38 21.87 -0.68
N ARG A 7 17.72 22.20 0.57
CA ARG A 7 16.82 22.96 1.47
C ARG A 7 16.44 24.32 0.88
N SER A 8 17.39 25.01 0.23
CA SER A 8 17.11 26.27 -0.47
C SER A 8 16.18 26.06 -1.67
N GLU A 9 16.38 25.00 -2.47
CA GLU A 9 15.46 24.67 -3.57
C GLU A 9 14.03 24.37 -3.06
N LEU A 10 13.89 23.63 -1.95
CA LEU A 10 12.61 23.35 -1.31
C LEU A 10 11.95 24.62 -0.75
N ALA A 11 12.72 25.54 -0.18
CA ALA A 11 12.21 26.81 0.30
C ALA A 11 11.72 27.74 -0.83
N ASN A 12 12.21 27.56 -2.05
CA ASN A 12 11.86 28.35 -3.23
C ASN A 12 10.83 27.70 -4.16
N LEU A 13 10.10 26.66 -3.71
CA LEU A 13 9.01 26.07 -4.46
C LEU A 13 7.90 27.09 -4.73
N SER A 14 7.25 26.99 -5.89
CA SER A 14 6.10 27.82 -6.23
C SER A 14 4.96 27.61 -5.20
N ALA A 15 4.23 28.67 -4.89
CA ALA A 15 3.13 28.60 -3.91
C ALA A 15 2.08 27.54 -4.27
N PRO A 16 1.69 27.34 -5.54
CA PRO A 16 0.76 26.26 -5.91
C PRO A 16 1.32 24.87 -5.64
N LEU A 17 2.60 24.62 -5.98
CA LEU A 17 3.24 23.33 -5.74
C LEU A 17 3.38 23.04 -4.25
N ARG A 18 3.80 24.05 -3.46
CA ARG A 18 3.88 23.92 -2.01
C ARG A 18 2.54 23.54 -1.40
N ALA A 19 1.46 24.23 -1.78
CA ALA A 19 0.12 23.92 -1.30
C ALA A 19 -0.37 22.49 -1.69
N ARG A 20 0.07 21.98 -2.85
CA ARG A 20 -0.18 20.58 -3.25
C ARG A 20 0.55 19.60 -2.36
N LEU A 21 1.83 19.82 -2.14
CA LEU A 21 2.70 18.99 -1.31
C LEU A 21 2.20 18.95 0.15
N ASP A 22 1.86 20.11 0.72
CA ASP A 22 1.35 20.21 2.10
C ASP A 22 0.04 19.41 2.28
N ARG A 23 -0.88 19.49 1.31
CA ARG A 23 -2.13 18.70 1.36
C ARG A 23 -1.91 17.20 1.23
N SER A 24 -0.83 16.79 0.59
CA SER A 24 -0.52 15.39 0.29
C SER A 24 0.51 14.79 1.26
N GLY A 25 0.78 15.41 2.40
CA GLY A 25 1.64 14.89 3.45
C GLY A 25 3.13 14.84 3.09
N PHE A 26 3.60 15.68 2.17
CA PHE A 26 5.00 15.75 1.80
C PHE A 26 5.87 16.14 3.01
N ASP A 27 6.90 15.34 3.24
CA ASP A 27 7.90 15.59 4.26
C ASP A 27 9.24 15.98 3.61
N GLY A 28 9.56 17.29 3.64
CA GLY A 28 10.80 17.83 3.09
C GLY A 28 12.03 17.36 3.87
N GLU A 29 11.95 17.20 5.18
CA GLU A 29 13.05 16.71 6.01
C GLU A 29 13.38 15.25 5.68
N ARG A 30 12.36 14.42 5.51
CA ARG A 30 12.52 13.04 5.04
C ARG A 30 13.17 12.99 3.65
N LEU A 31 12.79 13.88 2.72
CA LEU A 31 13.43 13.95 1.41
C LEU A 31 14.91 14.30 1.52
N VAL A 32 15.25 15.28 2.36
CA VAL A 32 16.64 15.68 2.61
C VAL A 32 17.43 14.53 3.23
N ALA A 33 16.89 13.85 4.22
CA ALA A 33 17.52 12.67 4.83
C ALA A 33 17.76 11.54 3.82
N LEU A 34 16.77 11.24 2.96
CA LEU A 34 16.90 10.25 1.88
C LEU A 34 17.93 10.66 0.80
N ALA A 35 18.19 11.96 0.64
CA ALA A 35 19.19 12.47 -0.29
C ALA A 35 20.63 12.44 0.27
N ALA A 36 20.82 12.23 1.57
CA ALA A 36 22.14 12.25 2.21
C ALA A 36 23.22 11.39 1.49
N PRO A 37 22.92 10.17 0.99
CA PRO A 37 23.89 9.39 0.21
C PRO A 37 24.28 10.05 -1.12
N LEU A 38 23.41 10.86 -1.74
CA LEU A 38 23.74 11.62 -2.94
C LEU A 38 24.75 12.73 -2.63
N PHE A 39 24.60 13.37 -1.49
CA PHE A 39 25.52 14.40 -1.03
C PHE A 39 26.90 13.83 -0.67
N ALA A 40 26.94 12.68 0.01
CA ALA A 40 28.18 11.99 0.33
C ALA A 40 28.95 11.61 -0.95
N ARG A 41 28.25 11.13 -1.99
CA ARG A 41 28.84 10.87 -3.31
C ARG A 41 29.41 12.13 -3.95
N ALA A 42 28.67 13.24 -3.92
CA ALA A 42 29.11 14.51 -4.50
C ALA A 42 30.42 15.01 -3.86
N ARG A 43 30.67 14.64 -2.60
CA ARG A 43 31.93 14.94 -1.87
C ARG A 43 33.02 13.90 -2.10
N GLY A 44 32.74 12.84 -2.87
CA GLY A 44 33.72 11.75 -3.07
C GLY A 44 33.87 10.79 -1.88
N GLU A 45 32.97 10.88 -0.89
CA GLU A 45 33.01 10.10 0.37
C GLU A 45 32.35 8.71 0.21
N ALA A 46 31.56 8.50 -0.84
CA ALA A 46 30.85 7.26 -1.09
C ALA A 46 30.72 6.98 -2.59
N THR A 47 30.78 5.71 -2.96
CA THR A 47 30.32 5.24 -4.27
C THR A 47 28.87 4.81 -4.16
N LEU A 48 27.96 5.48 -4.86
CA LEU A 48 26.56 5.01 -5.01
C LEU A 48 26.51 3.96 -6.10
N ASP A 49 26.69 2.73 -5.72
CA ASP A 49 26.33 1.61 -6.59
C ASP A 49 24.83 1.36 -6.44
N ARG A 50 24.05 1.83 -7.43
CA ARG A 50 22.60 1.60 -7.50
C ARG A 50 22.25 0.12 -7.61
N GLU A 51 23.09 -0.64 -8.30
CA GLU A 51 22.88 -2.06 -8.44
C GLU A 51 23.13 -2.79 -7.12
N ALA A 52 24.14 -2.39 -6.36
CA ALA A 52 24.41 -2.95 -5.04
C ALA A 52 23.25 -2.65 -4.05
N ARG A 53 22.64 -1.46 -4.13
CA ARG A 53 21.49 -1.11 -3.27
C ARG A 53 20.21 -1.87 -3.63
N ASN A 54 20.07 -2.30 -4.87
CA ASN A 54 18.91 -3.08 -5.34
C ASN A 54 19.16 -4.59 -5.30
N ARG A 55 20.32 -5.02 -4.82
CA ARG A 55 20.62 -6.44 -4.61
C ARG A 55 20.42 -6.77 -3.15
N VAL A 56 19.66 -7.81 -2.89
CA VAL A 56 19.62 -8.42 -1.57
C VAL A 56 21.02 -8.97 -1.28
N SER A 57 21.64 -8.48 -0.22
CA SER A 57 22.98 -8.92 0.21
C SER A 57 22.87 -10.05 1.22
N GLY A 58 23.82 -10.97 1.18
CA GLY A 58 23.88 -12.08 2.11
C GLY A 58 23.18 -13.35 1.62
N LEU A 59 22.97 -14.29 2.53
CA LEU A 59 22.32 -15.56 2.24
C LEU A 59 20.80 -15.38 2.10
N VAL A 60 20.29 -15.69 0.92
CA VAL A 60 18.85 -15.77 0.62
C VAL A 60 18.47 -17.24 0.50
N GLU A 61 17.49 -17.69 1.23
CA GLU A 61 16.98 -19.05 1.19
C GLU A 61 15.49 -19.06 0.87
N LEU A 62 15.04 -20.05 0.16
CA LEU A 62 13.63 -20.28 -0.08
C LEU A 62 12.91 -20.55 1.26
N PRO A 63 11.59 -20.23 1.35
CA PRO A 63 10.80 -20.57 2.52
C PRO A 63 10.78 -22.10 2.68
N ARG A 64 10.72 -22.53 3.91
CA ARG A 64 10.53 -23.95 4.24
C ARG A 64 9.07 -24.32 4.10
N PRO A 65 8.72 -25.60 3.96
CA PRO A 65 7.31 -26.03 3.91
C PRO A 65 6.47 -25.50 5.08
N GLU A 66 7.05 -25.44 6.29
CA GLU A 66 6.38 -24.92 7.48
C GLU A 66 6.14 -23.41 7.51
N ASP A 67 6.87 -22.67 6.68
CA ASP A 67 6.72 -21.21 6.56
C ASP A 67 5.53 -20.82 5.66
N VAL A 68 5.03 -21.77 4.85
CA VAL A 68 3.92 -21.57 3.92
C VAL A 68 2.75 -22.45 4.34
N GLY A 69 1.75 -21.81 4.94
CA GLY A 69 0.52 -22.50 5.33
C GLY A 69 -0.43 -22.68 4.14
N GLU A 70 -1.16 -23.77 4.13
CA GLU A 70 -2.28 -23.98 3.21
C GLU A 70 -3.60 -23.81 3.97
N LEU A 71 -4.54 -23.08 3.36
CA LEU A 71 -5.89 -23.00 3.91
C LEU A 71 -6.60 -24.34 3.68
N PRO A 72 -7.24 -24.92 4.70
CA PRO A 72 -8.04 -26.15 4.51
C PRO A 72 -9.09 -25.99 3.43
N SER A 73 -9.44 -27.07 2.75
CA SER A 73 -10.45 -27.04 1.70
C SER A 73 -11.83 -26.64 2.26
N PRO A 74 -12.62 -25.83 1.54
CA PRO A 74 -13.98 -25.50 1.91
C PRO A 74 -14.83 -26.77 2.18
N GLY A 75 -15.69 -26.67 3.18
CA GLY A 75 -16.55 -27.80 3.61
C GLY A 75 -15.89 -28.79 4.57
N THR A 76 -14.60 -28.63 4.92
CA THR A 76 -13.99 -29.40 6.00
C THR A 76 -14.32 -28.79 7.37
N GLU A 77 -14.36 -29.60 8.42
CA GLU A 77 -14.63 -29.13 9.79
C GLU A 77 -13.65 -28.03 10.22
N VAL A 78 -12.38 -28.15 9.84
CA VAL A 78 -11.36 -27.16 10.16
C VAL A 78 -11.63 -25.84 9.43
N TYR A 79 -11.98 -25.90 8.13
CA TYR A 79 -12.34 -24.70 7.37
C TYR A 79 -13.55 -23.98 8.01
N GLU A 80 -14.62 -24.72 8.35
CA GLU A 80 -15.82 -24.13 8.92
C GLU A 80 -15.58 -23.54 10.31
N ARG A 81 -14.72 -24.15 11.12
CA ARG A 81 -14.30 -23.61 12.41
C ARG A 81 -13.54 -22.29 12.22
N LEU A 82 -12.57 -22.23 11.31
CA LEU A 82 -11.83 -21.01 10.99
C LEU A 82 -12.76 -19.92 10.44
N ALA A 83 -13.66 -20.28 9.51
CA ALA A 83 -14.63 -19.35 8.97
C ALA A 83 -15.57 -18.77 10.06
N SER A 84 -15.93 -19.58 11.05
CA SER A 84 -16.70 -19.12 12.21
C SER A 84 -15.93 -18.05 13.02
N ILE A 85 -14.64 -18.24 13.24
CA ILE A 85 -13.78 -17.27 13.95
C ILE A 85 -13.72 -15.95 13.16
N GLY A 86 -13.47 -16.03 11.84
CA GLY A 86 -13.42 -14.85 10.99
C GLY A 86 -14.76 -14.10 10.94
N ARG A 87 -15.90 -14.81 10.79
CA ARG A 87 -17.25 -14.21 10.85
C ARG A 87 -17.51 -13.48 12.16
N HIS A 88 -17.08 -14.04 13.29
CA HIS A 88 -17.23 -13.38 14.57
C HIS A 88 -16.42 -12.07 14.66
N ALA A 89 -15.21 -12.04 14.12
CA ALA A 89 -14.41 -10.82 14.08
C ALA A 89 -15.05 -9.75 13.17
N LEU A 90 -15.55 -10.15 12.00
CA LEU A 90 -16.30 -9.26 11.11
C LEU A 90 -17.55 -8.72 11.80
N GLY A 91 -18.33 -9.58 12.46
CA GLY A 91 -19.54 -9.19 13.18
C GLY A 91 -19.30 -8.24 14.34
N ARG A 92 -18.12 -8.28 14.96
CA ARG A 92 -17.71 -7.30 16.00
C ARG A 92 -17.16 -6.00 15.43
N GLY A 93 -17.04 -5.84 14.10
CA GLY A 93 -16.46 -4.65 13.46
C GLY A 93 -14.96 -4.51 13.68
N GLU A 94 -14.26 -5.61 13.92
CA GLU A 94 -12.81 -5.62 14.21
C GLU A 94 -11.94 -5.55 12.95
N VAL A 95 -12.54 -5.60 11.74
CA VAL A 95 -11.82 -5.68 10.46
C VAL A 95 -12.22 -4.54 9.54
N ALA A 96 -11.23 -3.89 8.92
CA ALA A 96 -11.42 -2.94 7.83
C ALA A 96 -10.80 -3.48 6.54
N LEU A 97 -11.44 -3.23 5.40
CA LEU A 97 -10.88 -3.51 4.06
C LEU A 97 -10.23 -2.25 3.51
N CYS A 98 -8.94 -2.32 3.21
CA CYS A 98 -8.17 -1.25 2.57
C CYS A 98 -7.77 -1.67 1.16
N VAL A 99 -8.25 -0.92 0.17
CA VAL A 99 -8.02 -1.22 -1.25
C VAL A 99 -7.10 -0.18 -1.87
N LEU A 100 -6.05 -0.64 -2.54
CA LEU A 100 -5.05 0.21 -3.20
C LEU A 100 -5.59 0.70 -4.55
N ALA A 101 -6.11 1.92 -4.59
CA ALA A 101 -6.83 2.51 -5.72
C ALA A 101 -6.09 3.69 -6.40
N GLY A 102 -4.80 3.88 -6.09
CA GLY A 102 -3.97 4.97 -6.64
C GLY A 102 -3.47 4.75 -8.07
N GLY A 103 -3.76 3.61 -8.68
CA GLY A 103 -3.22 3.21 -9.96
C GLY A 103 -3.94 3.85 -11.17
N MET A 104 -3.11 4.25 -12.16
CA MET A 104 -3.56 4.66 -13.49
C MET A 104 -3.36 3.51 -14.47
N ALA A 105 -4.33 3.25 -15.33
CA ALA A 105 -4.23 2.27 -16.42
C ALA A 105 -3.46 2.88 -17.59
N THR A 106 -2.15 3.06 -17.45
CA THR A 106 -1.28 3.73 -18.44
C THR A 106 -1.31 3.04 -19.80
N ARG A 107 -1.42 1.69 -19.81
CA ARG A 107 -1.55 0.90 -21.06
C ARG A 107 -2.91 1.07 -21.75
N MET A 108 -3.89 1.66 -21.08
CA MET A 108 -5.26 1.90 -21.57
C MET A 108 -5.53 3.40 -21.72
N GLY A 109 -4.52 4.19 -22.07
CA GLY A 109 -4.67 5.63 -22.30
C GLY A 109 -4.65 6.51 -21.05
N GLY A 110 -4.15 6.00 -19.92
CA GLY A 110 -3.98 6.81 -18.70
C GLY A 110 -5.28 7.10 -17.93
N VAL A 111 -6.27 6.23 -18.05
CA VAL A 111 -7.52 6.33 -17.28
C VAL A 111 -7.36 5.83 -15.83
N VAL A 112 -8.21 6.30 -14.94
CA VAL A 112 -8.25 5.84 -13.54
C VAL A 112 -8.66 4.38 -13.50
N LYS A 113 -7.77 3.48 -13.07
CA LYS A 113 -7.99 2.03 -13.10
C LYS A 113 -9.29 1.62 -12.39
N ALA A 114 -9.63 2.27 -11.28
CA ALA A 114 -10.84 2.01 -10.52
C ALA A 114 -12.14 2.16 -11.35
N LEU A 115 -12.11 3.02 -12.36
CA LEU A 115 -13.26 3.37 -13.20
C LEU A 115 -13.26 2.63 -14.55
N VAL A 116 -12.29 1.77 -14.79
CA VAL A 116 -12.26 0.89 -15.97
C VAL A 116 -13.28 -0.23 -15.75
N GLU A 117 -14.01 -0.57 -16.81
CA GLU A 117 -14.88 -1.72 -16.82
C GLU A 117 -14.06 -3.01 -16.64
N ALA A 118 -14.44 -3.79 -15.64
CA ALA A 118 -13.81 -5.07 -15.35
C ALA A 118 -14.63 -6.25 -15.87
N PHE A 119 -15.95 -6.18 -15.72
CA PHE A 119 -16.85 -7.26 -16.12
C PHE A 119 -18.30 -6.77 -16.22
N ASP A 120 -18.98 -7.11 -17.30
CA ASP A 120 -20.43 -6.94 -17.51
C ASP A 120 -20.94 -5.51 -17.17
N GLY A 121 -20.28 -4.49 -17.72
CA GLY A 121 -20.61 -3.08 -17.51
C GLY A 121 -20.24 -2.54 -16.10
N ARG A 122 -19.62 -3.35 -15.26
CA ARG A 122 -19.18 -2.97 -13.90
C ARG A 122 -17.71 -2.62 -13.87
N THR A 123 -17.40 -1.52 -13.23
CA THR A 123 -16.02 -1.10 -13.00
C THR A 123 -15.38 -1.89 -11.84
N PHE A 124 -14.05 -1.86 -11.74
CA PHE A 124 -13.37 -2.42 -10.56
C PHE A 124 -13.90 -1.82 -9.24
N LEU A 125 -14.21 -0.53 -9.23
CA LEU A 125 -14.82 0.14 -8.07
C LEU A 125 -16.19 -0.46 -7.73
N ASP A 126 -17.05 -0.70 -8.73
CA ASP A 126 -18.38 -1.28 -8.52
C ASP A 126 -18.28 -2.68 -7.89
N LEU A 127 -17.31 -3.48 -8.32
CA LEU A 127 -17.11 -4.82 -7.79
C LEU A 127 -16.62 -4.78 -6.34
N ARG A 128 -15.70 -3.88 -5.98
CA ARG A 128 -15.25 -3.69 -4.58
C ARG A 128 -16.35 -3.16 -3.66
N LEU A 129 -17.18 -2.25 -4.16
CA LEU A 129 -18.36 -1.79 -3.40
C LEU A 129 -19.38 -2.92 -3.18
N ALA A 130 -19.61 -3.76 -4.20
CA ALA A 130 -20.51 -4.91 -4.09
C ALA A 130 -19.99 -5.97 -3.12
N GLU A 131 -18.68 -6.26 -3.15
CA GLU A 131 -18.01 -7.13 -2.18
C GLU A 131 -18.21 -6.62 -0.76
N ASN A 132 -17.87 -5.36 -0.51
CA ASN A 132 -18.01 -4.73 0.81
C ASN A 132 -19.47 -4.72 1.31
N ALA A 133 -20.43 -4.43 0.43
CA ALA A 133 -21.85 -4.48 0.77
C ALA A 133 -22.32 -5.90 1.13
N THR A 134 -21.78 -6.93 0.47
CA THR A 134 -22.10 -8.33 0.76
C THR A 134 -21.51 -8.74 2.10
N LEU A 135 -20.24 -8.45 2.35
CA LEU A 135 -19.57 -8.71 3.63
C LEU A 135 -20.28 -8.01 4.80
N SER A 136 -20.62 -6.72 4.64
CA SER A 136 -21.34 -5.96 5.66
C SER A 136 -22.71 -6.57 6.00
N ARG A 137 -23.44 -7.06 4.97
CA ARG A 137 -24.72 -7.74 5.19
C ARG A 137 -24.56 -9.08 5.91
N SER A 138 -23.58 -9.88 5.48
CA SER A 138 -23.29 -11.19 6.09
C SER A 138 -22.85 -11.05 7.54
N ALA A 139 -22.01 -10.05 7.83
CA ALA A 139 -21.53 -9.76 9.17
C ALA A 139 -22.58 -9.11 10.08
N GLY A 140 -23.64 -8.51 9.52
CA GLY A 140 -24.62 -7.72 10.26
C GLY A 140 -24.07 -6.38 10.77
N THR A 141 -22.88 -6.00 10.36
CA THR A 141 -22.17 -4.78 10.78
C THR A 141 -21.50 -4.14 9.57
N PRO A 142 -21.60 -2.80 9.38
CA PRO A 142 -20.90 -2.13 8.31
C PRO A 142 -19.38 -2.31 8.41
N MET A 143 -18.77 -2.94 7.42
CA MET A 143 -17.33 -3.12 7.33
C MET A 143 -16.70 -1.87 6.70
N PRO A 144 -15.78 -1.16 7.39
CA PRO A 144 -15.09 -0.03 6.79
C PRO A 144 -14.37 -0.42 5.50
N LEU A 145 -14.62 0.33 4.42
CA LEU A 145 -13.90 0.21 3.16
C LEU A 145 -13.09 1.49 2.93
N TRP A 146 -11.77 1.36 2.89
CA TRP A 146 -10.87 2.48 2.64
C TRP A 146 -10.21 2.34 1.29
N LEU A 147 -10.26 3.39 0.48
CA LEU A 147 -9.64 3.45 -0.82
C LEU A 147 -8.41 4.35 -0.75
N MET A 148 -7.22 3.78 -0.83
CA MET A 148 -5.99 4.57 -0.96
C MET A 148 -5.87 5.07 -2.40
N THR A 149 -6.10 6.35 -2.59
CA THR A 149 -6.02 7.03 -3.88
C THR A 149 -4.64 7.69 -4.07
N SER A 150 -4.39 8.19 -5.27
CA SER A 150 -3.29 9.11 -5.58
C SER A 150 -3.86 10.49 -5.94
N GLU A 151 -3.01 11.50 -6.03
CA GLU A 151 -3.42 12.82 -6.49
C GLU A 151 -4.23 12.76 -7.79
N ALA A 152 -3.81 11.90 -8.73
CA ALA A 152 -4.48 11.75 -10.01
C ALA A 152 -5.82 11.00 -9.94
N THR A 153 -6.00 10.11 -8.97
CA THR A 153 -7.18 9.22 -8.90
C THR A 153 -8.22 9.66 -7.87
N ASP A 154 -7.86 10.53 -6.92
CA ASP A 154 -8.72 10.89 -5.79
C ASP A 154 -10.02 11.58 -6.23
N ALA A 155 -9.92 12.67 -6.97
CA ALA A 155 -11.11 13.42 -7.38
C ALA A 155 -12.08 12.60 -8.26
N PRO A 156 -11.62 11.86 -9.29
CA PRO A 156 -12.49 10.98 -10.06
C PRO A 156 -13.17 9.89 -9.24
N ILE A 157 -12.43 9.25 -8.30
CA ILE A 157 -13.00 8.19 -7.46
C ILE A 157 -14.03 8.77 -6.48
N ARG A 158 -13.73 9.90 -5.81
CA ARG A 158 -14.71 10.57 -4.93
C ARG A 158 -15.99 11.00 -5.67
N HIS A 159 -15.83 11.53 -6.89
CA HIS A 159 -16.98 11.85 -7.74
C HIS A 159 -17.82 10.60 -8.04
N ALA A 160 -17.16 9.51 -8.43
CA ALA A 160 -17.81 8.24 -8.72
C ALA A 160 -18.52 7.64 -7.49
N LEU A 161 -17.93 7.74 -6.29
CA LEU A 161 -18.56 7.32 -5.04
C LEU A 161 -19.81 8.15 -4.72
N GLY A 162 -19.72 9.48 -4.86
CA GLY A 162 -20.87 10.39 -4.68
C GLY A 162 -22.02 10.05 -5.63
N SER A 163 -21.73 9.83 -6.92
CA SER A 163 -22.72 9.47 -7.95
C SER A 163 -23.40 8.11 -7.69
N ARG A 164 -22.74 7.23 -6.98
CA ARG A 164 -23.25 5.89 -6.59
C ARG A 164 -23.96 5.87 -5.24
N GLY A 165 -23.98 7.00 -4.52
CA GLY A 165 -24.51 7.04 -3.16
C GLY A 165 -23.77 6.12 -2.19
N ALA A 166 -22.45 6.09 -2.29
CA ALA A 166 -21.61 5.23 -1.45
C ALA A 166 -21.88 5.51 0.06
N PRO A 167 -22.00 4.45 0.90
CA PRO A 167 -22.32 4.61 2.30
C PRO A 167 -21.18 5.27 3.10
N ALA A 168 -21.51 5.83 4.27
CA ALA A 168 -20.57 6.61 5.09
C ALA A 168 -19.35 5.82 5.61
N HIS A 169 -19.41 4.48 5.62
CA HIS A 169 -18.27 3.64 5.99
C HIS A 169 -17.27 3.42 4.85
N VAL A 170 -17.54 3.95 3.66
CA VAL A 170 -16.61 3.98 2.51
C VAL A 170 -15.90 5.33 2.50
N ALA A 171 -14.58 5.31 2.60
CA ALA A 171 -13.77 6.52 2.67
C ALA A 171 -12.56 6.45 1.74
N CYS A 172 -12.13 7.61 1.22
CA CYS A 172 -10.88 7.74 0.48
C CYS A 172 -9.83 8.47 1.33
N PHE A 173 -8.59 8.05 1.19
CA PHE A 173 -7.41 8.79 1.65
C PHE A 173 -6.33 8.74 0.56
N THR A 174 -5.51 9.77 0.49
CA THR A 174 -4.47 9.88 -0.54
C THR A 174 -3.12 9.40 -0.02
N GLN A 175 -2.38 8.68 -0.86
CA GLN A 175 -0.95 8.47 -0.63
C GLN A 175 -0.18 9.79 -0.72
N ASP A 176 1.04 9.81 -0.20
CA ASP A 176 1.88 10.99 -0.22
C ASP A 176 2.25 11.41 -1.66
N LEU A 177 2.66 12.64 -1.78
CA LEU A 177 3.24 13.17 -3.00
C LEU A 177 4.72 13.45 -2.73
N GLY A 178 5.59 12.82 -3.50
CA GLY A 178 7.04 13.01 -3.40
C GLY A 178 7.59 13.90 -4.51
N LEU A 179 8.80 14.39 -4.32
CA LEU A 179 9.58 15.11 -5.34
C LEU A 179 10.72 14.23 -5.84
N ARG A 180 10.91 14.20 -7.16
CA ARG A 180 12.04 13.49 -7.76
C ARG A 180 13.33 14.28 -7.63
N LEU A 181 14.41 13.56 -7.38
CA LEU A 181 15.76 14.11 -7.38
C LEU A 181 16.54 13.63 -8.61
N THR A 182 17.44 14.48 -9.11
CA THR A 182 18.47 14.08 -10.06
C THR A 182 19.54 13.22 -9.36
N ARG A 183 20.44 12.64 -10.13
CA ARG A 183 21.57 11.87 -9.57
C ARG A 183 22.54 12.71 -8.75
N GLU A 184 22.52 14.03 -8.95
CA GLU A 184 23.33 15.01 -8.24
C GLU A 184 22.63 15.54 -6.97
N GLY A 185 21.40 15.09 -6.70
CA GLY A 185 20.62 15.49 -5.53
C GLY A 185 19.82 16.77 -5.69
N ARG A 186 19.69 17.33 -6.90
CA ARG A 186 18.83 18.48 -7.19
C ARG A 186 17.39 18.05 -7.41
N LEU A 187 16.45 18.98 -7.28
CA LEU A 187 15.08 18.72 -7.74
C LEU A 187 15.07 18.47 -9.25
N PHE A 188 14.54 17.31 -9.63
CA PHE A 188 14.32 17.00 -11.04
C PHE A 188 13.12 17.81 -11.54
N ARG A 189 13.31 18.53 -12.66
CA ARG A 189 12.26 19.37 -13.27
C ARG A 189 11.72 18.72 -14.53
N GLY A 190 10.41 18.89 -14.74
CA GLY A 190 9.73 18.51 -15.99
C GLY A 190 10.04 19.48 -17.14
N GLU A 191 9.44 19.24 -18.28
CA GLU A 191 9.57 20.09 -19.46
C GLU A 191 9.00 21.50 -19.24
N ASP A 192 8.05 21.63 -18.33
CA ASP A 192 7.45 22.89 -17.86
C ASP A 192 8.35 23.70 -16.90
N GLY A 193 9.51 23.15 -16.54
CA GLY A 193 10.44 23.77 -15.58
C GLY A 193 10.04 23.61 -14.12
N GLU A 194 8.87 23.04 -13.81
CA GLU A 194 8.43 22.78 -12.44
C GLU A 194 9.05 21.48 -11.88
N PRO A 195 9.28 21.40 -10.55
CA PRO A 195 9.75 20.17 -9.93
C PRO A 195 8.79 19.02 -10.16
N SER A 196 9.33 17.90 -10.63
CA SER A 196 8.55 16.71 -10.96
C SER A 196 8.10 15.99 -9.70
N THR A 197 6.79 15.81 -9.58
CA THR A 197 6.15 15.05 -8.49
C THR A 197 5.96 13.59 -8.87
N TYR A 198 5.78 12.72 -7.85
CA TYR A 198 5.41 11.32 -8.04
C TYR A 198 4.68 10.78 -6.82
N ALA A 199 3.87 9.78 -7.02
CA ALA A 199 3.28 9.00 -5.94
C ALA A 199 4.24 7.89 -5.52
N PRO A 200 4.61 7.75 -4.22
CA PRO A 200 5.59 6.76 -3.75
C PRO A 200 5.17 5.31 -4.00
N GLY A 201 3.88 5.06 -4.06
CA GLY A 201 3.33 3.72 -4.30
C GLY A 201 2.81 3.04 -3.04
N HIS A 202 2.69 1.72 -3.09
CA HIS A 202 2.01 0.94 -2.05
C HIS A 202 2.72 0.97 -0.68
N GLY A 203 4.03 1.14 -0.66
CA GLY A 203 4.81 1.24 0.58
C GLY A 203 4.46 2.45 1.45
N ASP A 204 3.74 3.42 0.90
CA ASP A 204 3.28 4.61 1.60
C ASP A 204 1.98 4.40 2.42
N LEU A 205 1.35 3.23 2.24
CA LEU A 205 0.07 2.91 2.88
C LEU A 205 0.05 3.13 4.40
N PRO A 206 1.02 2.64 5.20
CA PRO A 206 0.95 2.80 6.65
C PRO A 206 0.97 4.26 7.09
N ASP A 207 1.84 5.07 6.51
CA ASP A 207 1.98 6.49 6.85
C ASP A 207 0.76 7.31 6.38
N ALA A 208 0.31 7.08 5.15
CA ALA A 208 -0.86 7.76 4.59
C ALA A 208 -2.15 7.41 5.36
N LEU A 209 -2.35 6.14 5.71
CA LEU A 209 -3.50 5.68 6.48
C LEU A 209 -3.47 6.26 7.90
N ARG A 210 -2.33 6.25 8.57
CA ARG A 210 -2.15 6.87 9.90
C ARG A 210 -2.48 8.36 9.85
N ARG A 211 -1.93 9.09 8.87
CA ARG A 211 -2.15 10.54 8.71
C ARG A 211 -3.60 10.89 8.41
N SER A 212 -4.32 10.01 7.70
CA SER A 212 -5.75 10.25 7.36
C SER A 212 -6.67 10.29 8.57
N GLY A 213 -6.26 9.78 9.73
CA GLY A 213 -7.08 9.62 10.92
C GLY A 213 -8.07 8.46 10.86
N LEU A 214 -8.19 7.76 9.72
CA LEU A 214 -9.09 6.62 9.59
C LEU A 214 -8.68 5.47 10.50
N LEU A 215 -7.37 5.21 10.60
CA LEU A 215 -6.84 4.14 11.44
C LEU A 215 -7.11 4.42 12.92
N SER A 216 -6.78 5.61 13.44
CA SER A 216 -7.02 5.96 14.83
C SER A 216 -8.51 5.88 15.18
N SER A 217 -9.35 6.48 14.36
CA SER A 217 -10.82 6.41 14.53
C SER A 217 -11.37 4.98 14.50
N PHE A 218 -10.76 4.07 13.73
CA PHE A 218 -11.13 2.67 13.69
C PHE A 218 -10.71 1.93 14.97
N VAL A 219 -9.47 2.13 15.42
CA VAL A 219 -8.95 1.56 16.67
C VAL A 219 -9.78 2.04 17.88
N ASP A 220 -10.11 3.32 17.95
CA ASP A 220 -10.94 3.90 19.02
C ASP A 220 -12.34 3.24 19.11
N ARG A 221 -12.84 2.70 18.00
CA ARG A 221 -14.11 1.95 17.97
C ARG A 221 -13.96 0.44 18.15
N GLY A 222 -12.77 -0.05 18.51
CA GLY A 222 -12.50 -1.47 18.74
C GLY A 222 -12.00 -2.23 17.51
N GLY A 223 -11.67 -1.52 16.42
CA GLY A 223 -11.04 -2.12 15.24
C GLY A 223 -9.63 -2.64 15.55
N LYS A 224 -9.26 -3.77 14.93
CA LYS A 224 -8.00 -4.47 15.25
C LYS A 224 -7.18 -4.85 14.03
N HIS A 225 -7.85 -5.15 12.91
CA HIS A 225 -7.20 -5.76 11.74
C HIS A 225 -7.53 -4.98 10.47
N VAL A 226 -6.56 -4.88 9.58
CA VAL A 226 -6.74 -4.27 8.27
C VAL A 226 -6.43 -5.31 7.20
N TRP A 227 -7.42 -5.66 6.39
CA TRP A 227 -7.24 -6.46 5.19
C TRP A 227 -6.84 -5.55 4.04
N ILE A 228 -5.72 -5.83 3.39
CA ILE A 228 -5.19 -5.00 2.30
C ILE A 228 -5.29 -5.78 0.99
N ALA A 229 -5.83 -5.15 -0.04
CA ALA A 229 -5.94 -5.75 -1.37
C ALA A 229 -5.66 -4.73 -2.48
N ASN A 230 -5.11 -5.21 -3.59
CA ASN A 230 -5.07 -4.42 -4.82
C ASN A 230 -6.49 -4.31 -5.41
N LEU A 231 -6.79 -3.14 -5.98
CA LEU A 231 -8.11 -2.88 -6.57
C LEU A 231 -8.48 -3.88 -7.66
N ASP A 232 -7.54 -4.19 -8.54
CA ASP A 232 -7.71 -5.04 -9.71
C ASP A 232 -7.45 -6.53 -9.48
N ASN A 233 -7.01 -6.92 -8.31
CA ASN A 233 -6.93 -8.33 -7.93
C ASN A 233 -8.29 -8.79 -7.40
N LEU A 234 -9.20 -9.10 -8.30
CA LEU A 234 -10.56 -9.53 -7.94
C LEU A 234 -10.61 -10.91 -7.26
N GLY A 235 -9.54 -11.70 -7.34
CA GLY A 235 -9.41 -12.95 -6.61
C GLY A 235 -9.05 -12.76 -5.13
N ALA A 236 -8.44 -11.63 -4.76
CA ALA A 236 -8.10 -11.30 -3.38
C ALA A 236 -9.33 -10.69 -2.66
N THR A 237 -10.30 -11.54 -2.36
CA THR A 237 -11.50 -11.19 -1.58
C THR A 237 -11.27 -11.48 -0.11
N VAL A 238 -12.05 -10.85 0.77
CA VAL A 238 -12.00 -11.17 2.21
C VAL A 238 -12.63 -12.54 2.42
N ASP A 239 -11.80 -13.52 2.72
CA ASP A 239 -12.20 -14.89 3.07
C ASP A 239 -12.27 -15.05 4.59
N GLU A 240 -13.42 -15.53 5.08
CA GLU A 240 -13.69 -15.67 6.52
C GLU A 240 -12.77 -16.74 7.17
N ALA A 241 -12.47 -17.82 6.45
CA ALA A 241 -11.60 -18.86 6.97
C ALA A 241 -10.13 -18.43 6.98
N LEU A 242 -9.68 -17.68 5.97
CA LEU A 242 -8.34 -17.10 5.93
C LEU A 242 -8.17 -16.06 7.06
N LEU A 243 -9.19 -15.24 7.30
CA LEU A 243 -9.20 -14.33 8.46
C LEU A 243 -9.11 -15.10 9.77
N GLY A 244 -9.92 -16.14 9.96
CA GLY A 244 -9.87 -16.99 11.15
C GLY A 244 -8.52 -17.69 11.33
N HIS A 245 -7.92 -18.14 10.25
CA HIS A 245 -6.57 -18.71 10.26
C HIS A 245 -5.51 -17.72 10.74
N PHE A 246 -5.59 -16.45 10.28
CA PHE A 246 -4.73 -15.38 10.76
C PHE A 246 -4.95 -15.10 12.26
N LEU A 247 -6.20 -15.04 12.71
CA LEU A 247 -6.56 -14.69 14.09
C LEU A 247 -6.13 -15.74 15.13
N GLU A 248 -5.92 -16.98 14.73
CA GLU A 248 -5.41 -18.06 15.61
C GLU A 248 -3.87 -18.07 15.72
N ARG A 249 -3.19 -17.20 14.98
CA ARG A 249 -1.73 -17.16 14.91
C ARG A 249 -1.15 -15.97 15.67
N PRO A 250 0.08 -16.08 16.16
CA PRO A 250 0.77 -14.99 16.86
C PRO A 250 1.37 -13.94 15.91
N GLU A 251 1.34 -14.17 14.59
CA GLU A 251 1.97 -13.29 13.61
C GLU A 251 1.18 -12.00 13.44
N ASP A 252 1.89 -10.88 13.32
CA ASP A 252 1.28 -9.56 13.09
C ASP A 252 0.84 -9.34 11.62
N VAL A 253 1.42 -10.10 10.68
CA VAL A 253 1.17 -9.97 9.24
C VAL A 253 1.06 -11.34 8.60
N LEU A 254 0.01 -11.52 7.80
CA LEU A 254 -0.17 -12.67 6.91
C LEU A 254 -0.18 -12.17 5.46
N VAL A 255 0.59 -12.81 4.60
CA VAL A 255 0.66 -12.50 3.16
C VAL A 255 0.17 -13.71 2.38
N GLU A 256 -0.87 -13.49 1.56
CA GLU A 256 -1.34 -14.51 0.62
C GLU A 256 -0.39 -14.59 -0.58
N VAL A 257 0.03 -15.80 -0.91
CA VAL A 257 0.95 -16.07 -2.02
C VAL A 257 0.35 -17.10 -2.97
N ALA A 258 0.72 -17.02 -4.24
CA ALA A 258 0.32 -18.01 -5.26
C ALA A 258 1.55 -18.68 -5.86
N PRO A 259 1.43 -19.93 -6.34
CA PRO A 259 2.50 -20.59 -7.07
C PRO A 259 2.98 -19.74 -8.26
N LYS A 260 4.29 -19.54 -8.37
CA LYS A 260 4.89 -18.76 -9.45
C LYS A 260 4.93 -19.57 -10.73
N MET A 261 4.38 -19.02 -11.80
CA MET A 261 4.44 -19.62 -13.13
C MET A 261 5.72 -19.22 -13.87
N ALA A 262 6.12 -20.03 -14.85
CA ALA A 262 7.29 -19.71 -15.67
C ALA A 262 7.08 -18.36 -16.38
N GLY A 263 8.00 -17.42 -16.21
CA GLY A 263 7.96 -16.07 -16.76
C GLY A 263 7.38 -14.99 -15.83
N ASP A 264 6.84 -15.36 -14.67
CA ASP A 264 6.39 -14.39 -13.66
C ASP A 264 7.58 -13.63 -13.07
N ARG A 265 7.39 -12.30 -12.96
CA ARG A 265 8.38 -11.37 -12.42
C ARG A 265 8.04 -10.83 -11.04
N GLY A 266 7.03 -11.39 -10.39
CA GLY A 266 6.62 -11.02 -9.03
C GLY A 266 7.69 -11.35 -7.99
N GLY A 267 7.58 -10.76 -6.81
CA GLY A 267 8.37 -11.13 -5.64
C GLY A 267 8.11 -12.56 -5.20
N ILE A 268 9.00 -13.08 -4.37
CA ILE A 268 8.86 -14.39 -3.73
C ILE A 268 9.07 -14.24 -2.23
N PRO A 269 8.40 -15.03 -1.37
CA PRO A 269 8.79 -15.12 0.02
C PRO A 269 10.18 -15.77 0.11
N ALA A 270 11.04 -15.20 0.94
CA ALA A 270 12.39 -15.71 1.15
C ALA A 270 12.90 -15.36 2.54
N TRP A 271 13.75 -16.23 3.10
CA TRP A 271 14.52 -15.91 4.27
C TRP A 271 15.74 -15.07 3.89
N ALA A 272 15.83 -13.85 4.41
CA ALA A 272 16.97 -12.98 4.20
C ALA A 272 17.28 -12.19 5.48
N ASN A 273 18.49 -11.64 5.53
CA ASN A 273 18.85 -10.73 6.61
C ASN A 273 18.08 -9.41 6.46
N ALA A 274 17.50 -8.94 7.53
CA ALA A 274 16.88 -7.63 7.64
C ALA A 274 17.52 -6.88 8.81
N GLU A 275 17.80 -5.60 8.61
CA GLU A 275 18.27 -4.69 9.63
C GLU A 275 17.06 -3.94 10.20
N ASP A 276 16.97 -3.89 11.53
CA ASP A 276 15.94 -3.09 12.21
C ASP A 276 16.38 -1.63 12.40
N ASP A 277 15.49 -0.81 12.93
CA ASP A 277 15.74 0.62 13.15
C ASP A 277 16.92 0.89 14.12
N ASP A 278 17.28 -0.09 14.94
CA ASP A 278 18.41 -0.03 15.86
C ASP A 278 19.73 -0.54 15.24
N GLY A 279 19.71 -0.90 13.95
CA GLY A 279 20.87 -1.45 13.22
C GLY A 279 21.16 -2.92 13.54
N ARG A 280 20.23 -3.65 14.18
CA ARG A 280 20.40 -5.07 14.48
C ARG A 280 19.99 -5.89 13.28
N VAL A 281 20.89 -6.77 12.84
CA VAL A 281 20.62 -7.69 11.73
C VAL A 281 19.96 -8.95 12.27
N ALA A 282 18.74 -9.22 11.83
CA ALA A 282 18.02 -10.45 12.13
C ALA A 282 17.61 -11.14 10.82
N ARG A 283 17.57 -12.47 10.85
CA ARG A 283 17.06 -13.25 9.75
C ARG A 283 15.53 -13.27 9.80
N ARG A 284 14.88 -12.81 8.75
CA ARG A 284 13.41 -12.70 8.67
C ARG A 284 12.88 -13.26 7.36
N LEU A 285 11.69 -13.84 7.40
CA LEU A 285 10.92 -14.14 6.21
C LEU A 285 10.35 -12.83 5.65
N GLN A 286 10.61 -12.55 4.39
CA GLN A 286 10.17 -11.33 3.73
C GLN A 286 9.83 -11.62 2.26
N VAL A 287 9.11 -10.71 1.61
CA VAL A 287 8.84 -10.78 0.16
C VAL A 287 9.90 -9.97 -0.56
N LEU A 288 10.67 -10.63 -1.43
CA LEU A 288 11.79 -10.06 -2.20
C LEU A 288 11.43 -9.92 -3.67
#